data_9a3ccf6132809fde93a3f73431401a75
#
_entry.id   9a3ccf6132809fde93a3f73431401a75
#
_cell.length_a   1.000
_cell.length_b   1.000
_cell.length_c   1.000
_cell.angle_alpha   90.00
_cell.angle_beta   90.00
_cell.angle_gamma   90.00
#
_symmetry.space_group_name_H-M   'P 1'
#
loop_
_entity.id
_entity.type
_entity.pdbx_description
1 polymer ?
#
loop_
_entity_poly.entity_id
_entity_poly.type
_entity_poly.pdbx_seq_one_letter_code
_entity_poly.pdbx_strand_id
1 'polypeptide(L)'
;FCEFNNNVAVYQAGIMGVVQFNPAQQLILQVVNNRSGSDSDLYIYGRPDGIEAAKIPLLATVNWNGFFLDDALHFRYSASMGQLAKGKNIYYLTCGNIYEKYPFVAYLDVMYSREGIDSQQRITTLQGQGRGMLPVTAQNTQYLSFIANLDYQFHPKWNAYIKGAYETAGIYEANGIFAKGRYMTSWNAQACLEWFPFAEEKGFKVF
;
A
#
# COMPACT_ATOMS: atom_id res chain seq x y z
N PHE A 1 3.40 -5.25 6.11
CA PHE A 1 2.30 -5.43 5.15
C PHE A 1 1.34 -4.27 5.35
N CYS A 2 1.27 -3.39 4.37
CA CYS A 2 0.35 -2.28 4.45
C CYS A 2 -1.07 -2.77 4.19
N GLU A 3 -1.91 -2.75 5.19
CA GLU A 3 -3.29 -3.21 5.07
C GLU A 3 -4.17 -2.30 4.22
N PHE A 4 -3.72 -1.08 3.93
CA PHE A 4 -4.49 -0.11 3.15
C PHE A 4 -4.49 -0.38 1.65
N ASN A 5 -3.76 -1.40 1.19
CA ASN A 5 -3.47 -1.62 -0.23
C ASN A 5 -4.53 -2.45 -0.97
N ASN A 6 -5.70 -2.69 -0.42
CA ASN A 6 -6.67 -3.60 -1.01
C ASN A 6 -7.79 -2.95 -1.83
N ASN A 7 -7.65 -1.68 -2.20
CA ASN A 7 -8.66 -0.97 -2.99
C ASN A 7 -8.51 -1.15 -4.50
N VAL A 8 -7.55 -1.95 -4.92
CA VAL A 8 -7.32 -2.29 -6.32
C VAL A 8 -7.83 -3.70 -6.57
N ALA A 9 -8.49 -3.93 -7.68
CA ALA A 9 -8.95 -5.26 -8.05
C ALA A 9 -7.76 -6.25 -8.13
N VAL A 10 -7.96 -7.46 -7.62
CA VAL A 10 -6.93 -8.51 -7.64
C VAL A 10 -6.62 -8.95 -9.06
N TYR A 11 -7.64 -9.00 -9.92
CA TYR A 11 -7.50 -9.31 -11.35
C TYR A 11 -7.86 -8.07 -12.16
N GLN A 12 -6.92 -7.63 -12.98
CA GLN A 12 -7.07 -6.44 -13.80
C GLN A 12 -6.74 -6.75 -15.26
N ALA A 13 -7.57 -6.26 -16.16
CA ALA A 13 -7.27 -6.24 -17.58
C ALA A 13 -6.88 -4.81 -17.99
N GLY A 14 -5.89 -4.68 -18.84
CA GLY A 14 -5.45 -3.37 -19.28
C GLY A 14 -4.25 -3.43 -20.20
N ILE A 15 -3.64 -2.28 -20.39
CA ILE A 15 -2.43 -2.11 -21.20
C ILE A 15 -1.30 -1.56 -20.35
N MET A 16 -0.09 -1.98 -20.67
CA MET A 16 1.13 -1.53 -20.02
C MET A 16 2.19 -1.22 -21.07
N GLY A 17 2.88 -0.11 -20.88
CA GLY A 17 4.07 0.27 -21.61
C GLY A 17 5.26 0.36 -20.68
N VAL A 18 6.44 -0.09 -21.16
CA VAL A 18 7.70 0.02 -20.42
C VAL A 18 8.68 0.83 -21.23
N VAL A 19 9.27 1.85 -20.62
CA VAL A 19 10.34 2.66 -21.19
C VAL A 19 11.59 2.41 -20.37
N GLN A 20 12.58 1.77 -20.98
CA GLN A 20 13.89 1.57 -20.40
C GLN A 20 14.76 2.78 -20.70
N PHE A 21 15.15 3.55 -19.67
CA PHE A 21 16.03 4.72 -19.85
C PHE A 21 17.49 4.31 -20.01
N ASN A 22 17.90 3.34 -19.21
CA ASN A 22 19.22 2.73 -19.20
C ASN A 22 19.13 1.38 -18.50
N PRO A 23 20.19 0.56 -18.44
CA PRO A 23 20.13 -0.74 -17.77
C PRO A 23 19.67 -0.71 -16.31
N ALA A 24 19.85 0.44 -15.65
CA ALA A 24 19.56 0.60 -14.22
C ALA A 24 18.17 1.20 -13.93
N GLN A 25 17.46 1.76 -14.92
CA GLN A 25 16.22 2.50 -14.64
C GLN A 25 15.17 2.31 -15.71
N GLN A 26 13.95 2.12 -15.29
CA GLN A 26 12.78 2.00 -16.16
C GLN A 26 11.57 2.77 -15.63
N LEU A 27 10.75 3.21 -16.55
CA LEU A 27 9.42 3.78 -16.31
C LEU A 27 8.36 2.82 -16.84
N ILE A 28 7.39 2.50 -16.02
CA ILE A 28 6.23 1.69 -16.40
C ILE A 28 5.00 2.58 -16.37
N LEU A 29 4.28 2.60 -17.47
CA LEU A 29 2.99 3.27 -17.59
C LEU A 29 1.92 2.20 -17.76
N GLN A 30 0.88 2.25 -16.94
CA GLN A 30 -0.17 1.24 -16.95
C GLN A 30 -1.54 1.89 -16.87
N VAL A 31 -2.48 1.38 -17.64
CA VAL A 31 -3.91 1.71 -17.51
C VAL A 31 -4.67 0.39 -17.48
N VAL A 32 -5.42 0.17 -16.41
CA VAL A 32 -6.17 -1.05 -16.18
C VAL A 32 -7.61 -0.73 -15.80
N ASN A 33 -8.51 -1.71 -15.94
CA ASN A 33 -9.81 -1.61 -15.32
C ASN A 33 -9.64 -1.69 -13.79
N ASN A 34 -10.30 -0.79 -13.08
CA ASN A 34 -10.45 -0.89 -11.64
C ASN A 34 -11.76 -1.61 -11.32
N ARG A 35 -11.99 -1.91 -10.06
CA ARG A 35 -13.25 -2.54 -9.64
C ARG A 35 -14.43 -1.66 -10.00
N SER A 36 -15.40 -2.24 -10.72
CA SER A 36 -16.55 -1.44 -10.87
C SER A 36 -17.67 -1.85 -11.71
N GLY A 37 -17.65 -2.90 -12.27
CA GLY A 37 -18.61 -3.18 -13.32
C GLY A 37 -20.02 -3.49 -12.84
N SER A 38 -20.17 -4.28 -11.79
CA SER A 38 -21.47 -4.68 -11.29
C SER A 38 -21.81 -4.00 -9.96
N ASP A 39 -23.08 -3.88 -9.71
CA ASP A 39 -23.60 -3.29 -8.48
C ASP A 39 -23.21 -4.07 -7.22
N SER A 40 -22.93 -5.36 -7.36
CA SER A 40 -22.56 -6.24 -6.25
C SER A 40 -21.08 -6.30 -5.93
N ASP A 41 -20.20 -5.98 -6.91
CA ASP A 41 -18.77 -6.31 -6.82
C ASP A 41 -17.86 -5.08 -6.78
N LEU A 42 -18.43 -3.90 -6.63
CA LEU A 42 -17.66 -2.64 -6.62
C LEU A 42 -16.68 -2.57 -5.47
N TYR A 43 -17.03 -3.14 -4.35
CA TYR A 43 -16.26 -3.16 -3.13
C TYR A 43 -16.26 -4.56 -2.53
N ILE A 44 -15.28 -4.88 -1.71
CA ILE A 44 -15.22 -6.14 -0.97
C ILE A 44 -16.50 -6.35 -0.14
N TYR A 45 -17.16 -5.27 0.26
CA TYR A 45 -18.31 -5.27 1.14
C TYR A 45 -19.60 -4.69 0.52
N GLY A 46 -19.60 -4.51 -0.79
CA GLY A 46 -20.71 -3.89 -1.50
C GLY A 46 -20.57 -2.38 -1.67
N ARG A 47 -21.37 -1.83 -2.54
CA ARG A 47 -21.45 -0.38 -2.78
C ARG A 47 -22.37 0.28 -1.77
N PRO A 48 -21.95 1.39 -1.12
CA PRO A 48 -22.84 2.13 -0.24
C PRO A 48 -24.07 2.66 -0.97
N ASP A 49 -25.21 2.67 -0.28
CA ASP A 49 -26.45 3.21 -0.83
C ASP A 49 -26.29 4.68 -1.26
N GLY A 50 -26.90 5.03 -2.38
CA GLY A 50 -26.82 6.37 -2.94
C GLY A 50 -25.54 6.70 -3.71
N ILE A 51 -24.59 5.77 -3.79
CA ILE A 51 -23.35 5.93 -4.55
C ILE A 51 -23.48 5.21 -5.89
N GLU A 52 -23.45 5.95 -6.98
CA GLU A 52 -23.53 5.41 -8.33
C GLU A 52 -22.17 4.80 -8.76
N ALA A 53 -22.25 3.73 -9.56
CA ALA A 53 -21.07 3.12 -10.16
C ALA A 53 -20.33 4.10 -11.11
N ALA A 54 -19.03 3.96 -11.20
CA ALA A 54 -18.25 4.64 -12.23
C ALA A 54 -18.59 4.06 -13.60
N LYS A 55 -18.84 4.93 -14.58
CA LYS A 55 -19.11 4.49 -15.97
C LYS A 55 -17.88 3.87 -16.63
N ILE A 56 -16.71 4.41 -16.33
CA ILE A 56 -15.43 3.99 -16.88
C ILE A 56 -14.44 3.88 -15.72
N PRO A 57 -14.41 2.74 -15.03
CA PRO A 57 -13.56 2.54 -13.86
C PRO A 57 -12.14 2.17 -14.27
N LEU A 58 -11.35 3.16 -14.58
CA LEU A 58 -9.96 2.98 -14.92
C LEU A 58 -9.06 3.38 -13.77
N LEU A 59 -7.93 2.69 -13.67
CA LEU A 59 -6.80 3.03 -12.83
C LEU A 59 -5.59 3.24 -13.73
N ALA A 60 -5.03 4.44 -13.71
CA ALA A 60 -3.77 4.76 -14.35
C ALA A 60 -2.65 4.76 -13.32
N THR A 61 -1.52 4.15 -13.65
CA THR A 61 -0.35 4.06 -12.79
C THR A 61 0.89 4.45 -13.56
N VAL A 62 1.72 5.27 -12.95
CA VAL A 62 3.10 5.54 -13.34
C VAL A 62 3.99 4.93 -12.28
N ASN A 63 4.93 4.09 -12.69
CA ASN A 63 5.90 3.48 -11.80
C ASN A 63 7.32 3.73 -12.35
N TRP A 64 8.18 4.34 -11.53
CA TRP A 64 9.59 4.51 -11.81
C TRP A 64 10.39 3.66 -10.85
N ASN A 65 11.18 2.74 -11.37
CA ASN A 65 11.99 1.85 -10.57
C ASN A 65 13.38 1.67 -11.17
N GLY A 66 14.29 1.22 -10.35
CA GLY A 66 15.67 0.99 -10.74
C GLY A 66 16.58 0.82 -9.54
N PHE A 67 17.87 1.01 -9.79
CA PHE A 67 18.90 0.86 -8.79
C PHE A 67 20.01 1.90 -8.98
N PHE A 68 20.72 2.18 -7.87
CA PHE A 68 21.87 3.07 -7.77
C PHE A 68 22.96 2.42 -6.92
N LEU A 69 24.11 3.08 -6.80
CA LEU A 69 25.21 2.69 -5.94
C LEU A 69 25.71 1.26 -6.22
N ASP A 70 25.99 0.96 -7.50
CA ASP A 70 26.44 -0.38 -7.93
C ASP A 70 25.48 -1.48 -7.44
N ASP A 71 24.19 -1.29 -7.71
CA ASP A 71 23.08 -2.19 -7.37
C ASP A 71 22.78 -2.30 -5.86
N ALA A 72 23.44 -1.53 -5.01
CA ALA A 72 23.20 -1.61 -3.57
C ALA A 72 21.91 -0.92 -3.13
N LEU A 73 21.40 0.06 -3.87
CA LEU A 73 20.17 0.77 -3.57
C LEU A 73 19.13 0.54 -4.68
N HIS A 74 18.08 -0.19 -4.35
CA HIS A 74 16.91 -0.39 -5.21
C HIS A 74 15.79 0.56 -4.80
N PHE A 75 15.13 1.14 -5.78
CA PHE A 75 13.98 1.99 -5.52
C PHE A 75 12.79 1.63 -6.41
N ARG A 76 11.59 1.87 -5.89
CA ARG A 76 10.33 1.77 -6.62
C ARG A 76 9.39 2.87 -6.14
N TYR A 77 9.14 3.84 -7.01
CA TYR A 77 8.22 4.94 -6.75
C TYR A 77 7.04 4.84 -7.71
N SER A 78 5.83 4.95 -7.18
CA SER A 78 4.67 4.94 -8.03
C SER A 78 3.62 5.97 -7.61
N ALA A 79 2.89 6.43 -8.62
CA ALA A 79 1.70 7.23 -8.45
C ALA A 79 0.57 6.58 -9.26
N SER A 80 -0.57 6.39 -8.62
CA SER A 80 -1.76 5.83 -9.27
C SER A 80 -2.96 6.74 -9.02
N MET A 81 -3.80 6.83 -10.03
CA MET A 81 -5.05 7.57 -9.96
C MET A 81 -6.15 6.78 -10.66
N GLY A 82 -7.30 6.65 -10.01
CA GLY A 82 -8.44 5.94 -10.56
C GLY A 82 -9.76 6.44 -10.02
N GLN A 83 -10.84 5.86 -10.52
CA GLN A 83 -12.17 6.14 -10.08
C GLN A 83 -12.76 4.94 -9.36
N LEU A 84 -13.22 5.12 -8.12
CA LEU A 84 -13.91 4.11 -7.32
C LEU A 84 -15.40 4.04 -7.66
N ALA A 85 -16.02 5.19 -7.76
CA ALA A 85 -17.43 5.34 -8.10
C ALA A 85 -17.63 6.70 -8.80
N LYS A 86 -18.81 7.01 -9.27
CA LYS A 86 -19.11 8.28 -9.93
C LYS A 86 -18.73 9.47 -9.04
N GLY A 87 -17.77 10.27 -9.51
CA GLY A 87 -17.26 11.43 -8.77
C GLY A 87 -16.41 11.09 -7.52
N LYS A 88 -16.05 9.83 -7.33
CA LYS A 88 -15.24 9.36 -6.21
C LYS A 88 -13.95 8.72 -6.70
N ASN A 89 -12.85 9.43 -6.53
CA ASN A 89 -11.56 9.03 -7.03
C ASN A 89 -10.72 8.38 -5.92
N ILE A 90 -9.69 7.66 -6.36
CA ILE A 90 -8.63 7.14 -5.52
C ILE A 90 -7.28 7.60 -6.05
N TYR A 91 -6.38 7.94 -5.14
CA TYR A 91 -5.00 8.31 -5.43
C TYR A 91 -4.08 7.51 -4.53
N TYR A 92 -3.05 6.91 -5.12
CA TYR A 92 -1.97 6.24 -4.39
C TYR A 92 -0.64 6.88 -4.73
N LEU A 93 0.18 7.05 -3.70
CA LEU A 93 1.60 7.37 -3.83
C LEU A 93 2.38 6.35 -3.02
N THR A 94 3.37 5.72 -3.63
CA THR A 94 4.26 4.78 -2.95
C THR A 94 5.71 5.11 -3.21
N CYS A 95 6.54 4.96 -2.17
CA CYS A 95 7.99 5.08 -2.23
C CYS A 95 8.58 3.88 -1.52
N GLY A 96 9.14 2.93 -2.26
CA GLY A 96 9.85 1.79 -1.73
C GLY A 96 11.35 1.93 -1.99
N ASN A 97 12.16 1.73 -0.96
CA ASN A 97 13.61 1.77 -1.04
C ASN A 97 14.19 0.57 -0.30
N ILE A 98 15.10 -0.14 -0.94
CA ILE A 98 15.86 -1.24 -0.34
C ILE A 98 17.34 -0.95 -0.56
N TYR A 99 18.08 -0.93 0.53
CA TYR A 99 19.53 -0.89 0.50
C TYR A 99 20.09 -2.22 0.92
N GLU A 100 20.86 -2.86 0.05
CA GLU A 100 21.47 -4.17 0.26
C GLU A 100 22.96 -4.10 0.01
N LYS A 101 23.73 -4.00 1.08
CA LYS A 101 25.18 -4.10 1.03
C LYS A 101 25.68 -4.71 2.32
N TYR A 102 26.22 -5.92 2.21
CA TYR A 102 26.78 -6.61 3.37
C TYR A 102 27.65 -5.68 4.25
N PRO A 103 27.48 -5.69 5.57
CA PRO A 103 26.64 -6.57 6.37
C PRO A 103 25.21 -6.04 6.63
N PHE A 104 24.76 -5.02 5.91
CA PHE A 104 23.49 -4.34 6.13
C PHE A 104 22.47 -4.65 5.03
N VAL A 105 21.21 -4.84 5.45
CA VAL A 105 20.04 -4.70 4.61
C VAL A 105 19.08 -3.76 5.30
N ALA A 106 18.63 -2.74 4.59
CA ALA A 106 17.66 -1.80 5.11
C ALA A 106 16.56 -1.55 4.08
N TYR A 107 15.32 -1.44 4.51
CA TYR A 107 14.26 -0.95 3.64
C TYR A 107 13.40 0.10 4.34
N LEU A 108 12.85 0.98 3.51
CA LEU A 108 11.88 1.99 3.89
C LEU A 108 10.78 2.04 2.84
N ASP A 109 9.57 1.69 3.25
CA ASP A 109 8.37 1.81 2.43
C ASP A 109 7.46 2.90 3.00
N VAL A 110 7.03 3.80 2.13
CA VAL A 110 6.05 4.83 2.45
C VAL A 110 4.90 4.69 1.47
N MET A 111 3.68 4.65 1.98
CA MET A 111 2.48 4.66 1.17
C MET A 111 1.49 5.70 1.68
N TYR A 112 0.96 6.47 0.77
CA TYR A 112 -0.13 7.40 1.01
C TYR A 112 -1.27 7.09 0.06
N SER A 113 -2.49 7.02 0.57
CA SER A 113 -3.69 6.99 -0.26
C SER A 113 -4.70 8.05 0.16
N ARG A 114 -5.45 8.51 -0.83
CA ARG A 114 -6.59 9.40 -0.66
C ARG A 114 -7.75 8.85 -1.45
N GLU A 115 -8.85 8.60 -0.77
CA GLU A 115 -9.99 7.87 -1.32
C GLU A 115 -11.26 8.68 -1.17
N GLY A 116 -12.03 8.80 -2.24
CA GLY A 116 -13.34 9.46 -2.20
C GLY A 116 -14.37 8.70 -1.37
N ILE A 117 -14.15 7.39 -1.16
CA ILE A 117 -14.99 6.51 -0.35
C ILE A 117 -14.09 5.57 0.45
N ASP A 118 -14.44 5.31 1.71
CA ASP A 118 -13.83 4.27 2.53
C ASP A 118 -14.28 2.88 2.02
N SER A 119 -13.67 2.46 0.92
CA SER A 119 -14.09 1.26 0.19
C SER A 119 -13.91 -0.03 0.98
N GLN A 120 -13.04 -0.05 1.99
CA GLN A 120 -12.85 -1.18 2.89
C GLN A 120 -13.55 -1.03 4.23
N GLN A 121 -14.29 0.08 4.40
CA GLN A 121 -15.05 0.38 5.61
C GLN A 121 -14.21 0.41 6.91
N ARG A 122 -12.94 0.78 6.82
CA ARG A 122 -12.02 0.83 7.97
C ARG A 122 -12.41 1.91 8.97
N ILE A 123 -12.54 3.16 8.49
CA ILE A 123 -12.97 4.28 9.33
C ILE A 123 -14.46 4.12 9.68
N THR A 124 -15.27 3.68 8.73
CA THR A 124 -16.69 3.39 8.92
C THR A 124 -16.91 2.42 10.08
N THR A 125 -16.13 1.33 10.12
CA THR A 125 -16.22 0.32 11.17
C THR A 125 -15.80 0.87 12.55
N LEU A 126 -14.78 1.71 12.60
CA LEU A 126 -14.31 2.32 13.85
C LEU A 126 -15.39 3.21 14.51
N GLN A 127 -16.31 3.76 13.73
CA GLN A 127 -17.43 4.55 14.23
C GLN A 127 -18.65 3.70 14.59
N GLY A 128 -18.50 2.38 14.72
CA GLY A 128 -19.58 1.48 15.04
C GLY A 128 -20.56 1.21 13.87
N GLN A 129 -20.23 1.68 12.69
CA GLN A 129 -20.96 1.43 11.47
C GLN A 129 -20.39 0.14 10.86
N GLY A 130 -20.88 -1.00 11.29
CA GLY A 130 -20.33 -2.30 10.90
C GLY A 130 -20.50 -2.62 9.42
N ARG A 131 -19.67 -3.55 8.94
CA ARG A 131 -19.74 -4.07 7.58
C ARG A 131 -21.15 -4.53 7.21
N GLY A 132 -21.69 -3.95 6.14
CA GLY A 132 -23.00 -4.32 5.62
C GLY A 132 -24.20 -3.95 6.49
N MET A 133 -24.01 -3.22 7.59
CA MET A 133 -25.10 -2.91 8.50
C MET A 133 -25.77 -1.57 8.24
N LEU A 134 -25.15 -0.67 7.48
CA LEU A 134 -25.75 0.66 7.28
C LEU A 134 -25.38 1.30 5.94
N PRO A 135 -26.29 2.12 5.40
CA PRO A 135 -26.08 2.88 4.18
C PRO A 135 -25.04 4.02 4.34
N VAL A 136 -24.53 4.23 5.54
CA VAL A 136 -23.61 5.34 5.83
C VAL A 136 -22.17 4.87 5.81
N THR A 137 -21.45 5.19 4.75
CA THR A 137 -20.04 4.92 4.59
C THR A 137 -19.24 6.21 4.67
N ALA A 138 -18.11 6.18 5.38
CA ALA A 138 -17.20 7.31 5.43
C ALA A 138 -16.71 7.63 4.01
N GLN A 139 -16.61 8.91 3.71
CA GLN A 139 -16.07 9.42 2.45
C GLN A 139 -14.89 10.33 2.75
N ASN A 140 -14.16 10.70 1.70
CA ASN A 140 -13.05 11.63 1.80
C ASN A 140 -11.97 11.15 2.80
N THR A 141 -11.62 9.87 2.71
CA THR A 141 -10.66 9.22 3.60
C THR A 141 -9.23 9.32 3.08
N GLN A 142 -8.28 9.29 3.99
CA GLN A 142 -6.86 9.25 3.67
C GLN A 142 -6.12 8.32 4.62
N TYR A 143 -5.08 7.67 4.10
CA TYR A 143 -4.28 6.69 4.80
C TYR A 143 -2.80 6.96 4.55
N LEU A 144 -1.98 6.81 5.59
CA LEU A 144 -0.54 6.95 5.51
C LEU A 144 0.10 5.79 6.27
N SER A 145 1.06 5.13 5.63
CA SER A 145 1.80 4.02 6.20
C SER A 145 3.29 4.20 5.98
N PHE A 146 4.08 3.90 7.01
CA PHE A 146 5.53 3.80 6.98
C PHE A 146 5.93 2.43 7.49
N ILE A 147 6.81 1.74 6.78
CA ILE A 147 7.43 0.51 7.23
C ILE A 147 8.93 0.66 7.03
N ALA A 148 9.69 0.45 8.09
CA ALA A 148 11.14 0.47 8.05
C ALA A 148 11.70 -0.81 8.66
N ASN A 149 12.80 -1.29 8.11
CA ASN A 149 13.54 -2.43 8.62
C ASN A 149 15.04 -2.16 8.49
N LEU A 150 15.79 -2.60 9.47
CA LEU A 150 17.24 -2.64 9.44
C LEU A 150 17.69 -4.02 9.89
N ASP A 151 18.39 -4.71 9.02
CA ASP A 151 19.04 -5.98 9.24
C ASP A 151 20.55 -5.79 9.30
N TYR A 152 21.19 -6.41 10.27
CA TYR A 152 22.64 -6.35 10.45
C TYR A 152 23.23 -7.72 10.77
N GLN A 153 23.96 -8.26 9.81
CA GLN A 153 24.68 -9.52 10.01
C GLN A 153 26.07 -9.25 10.58
N PHE A 154 26.15 -9.23 11.90
CA PHE A 154 27.40 -8.93 12.62
C PHE A 154 28.37 -10.12 12.74
N HIS A 155 27.89 -11.32 12.41
CA HIS A 155 28.69 -12.54 12.37
C HIS A 155 28.12 -13.51 11.33
N PRO A 156 28.89 -14.36 10.66
CA PRO A 156 28.35 -15.31 9.68
C PRO A 156 27.21 -16.19 10.19
N LYS A 157 27.17 -16.47 11.50
CA LYS A 157 26.13 -17.26 12.14
C LYS A 157 25.08 -16.43 12.89
N TRP A 158 25.19 -15.12 12.90
CA TRP A 158 24.30 -14.28 13.67
C TRP A 158 23.87 -13.05 12.91
N ASN A 159 22.60 -12.82 12.94
CA ASN A 159 21.96 -11.62 12.41
C ASN A 159 21.05 -10.99 13.46
N ALA A 160 20.94 -9.69 13.46
CA ALA A 160 19.95 -8.98 14.24
C ALA A 160 19.14 -8.07 13.32
N TYR A 161 17.83 -8.02 13.53
CA TYR A 161 17.02 -7.04 12.84
C TYR A 161 16.07 -6.29 13.77
N ILE A 162 15.75 -5.09 13.35
CA ILE A 162 14.69 -4.30 13.93
C ILE A 162 13.75 -3.83 12.81
N LYS A 163 12.46 -3.95 13.04
CA LYS A 163 11.40 -3.54 12.13
C LYS A 163 10.40 -2.67 12.85
N GLY A 164 9.97 -1.59 12.20
CA GLY A 164 8.92 -0.73 12.69
C GLY A 164 7.88 -0.47 11.63
N ALA A 165 6.63 -0.31 12.03
CA ALA A 165 5.56 0.17 11.18
C ALA A 165 4.74 1.22 11.92
N TYR A 166 4.30 2.23 11.18
CA TYR A 166 3.40 3.26 11.63
C TYR A 166 2.33 3.48 10.57
N GLU A 167 1.08 3.46 10.99
CA GLU A 167 -0.06 3.68 10.12
C GLU A 167 -1.03 4.67 10.74
N THR A 168 -1.61 5.53 9.91
CA THR A 168 -2.66 6.45 10.34
C THR A 168 -3.73 6.58 9.28
N ALA A 169 -4.97 6.70 9.72
CA ALA A 169 -6.14 6.91 8.88
C ALA A 169 -6.94 8.11 9.38
N GLY A 170 -7.52 8.86 8.46
CA GLY A 170 -8.33 10.02 8.79
C GLY A 170 -9.27 10.43 7.66
N ILE A 171 -10.07 11.44 7.94
CA ILE A 171 -10.99 12.09 6.99
C ILE A 171 -10.44 13.48 6.69
N TYR A 172 -10.17 13.76 5.42
CA TYR A 172 -9.63 15.06 5.00
C TYR A 172 -10.70 16.14 4.81
N GLU A 173 -11.97 15.72 4.65
CA GLU A 173 -13.11 16.60 4.51
C GLU A 173 -14.36 15.94 5.13
N ALA A 174 -15.06 16.67 5.97
CA ALA A 174 -16.21 16.17 6.69
C ALA A 174 -17.31 15.68 5.75
N ASN A 175 -17.99 14.59 6.13
CA ASN A 175 -19.08 14.01 5.38
C ASN A 175 -20.15 13.41 6.33
N GLY A 176 -21.32 13.99 6.35
CA GLY A 176 -22.41 13.52 7.19
C GLY A 176 -22.01 13.51 8.67
N ILE A 177 -22.05 12.31 9.28
CA ILE A 177 -21.67 12.12 10.69
C ILE A 177 -20.16 12.04 10.90
N PHE A 178 -19.39 11.95 9.82
CA PHE A 178 -17.93 11.80 9.89
C PHE A 178 -17.26 13.17 9.85
N ALA A 179 -16.73 13.61 10.97
CA ALA A 179 -15.99 14.86 11.06
C ALA A 179 -14.61 14.75 10.40
N LYS A 180 -14.06 15.86 9.95
CA LYS A 180 -12.66 15.93 9.53
C LYS A 180 -11.74 15.66 10.72
N GLY A 181 -10.77 14.80 10.56
CA GLY A 181 -9.81 14.48 11.61
C GLY A 181 -9.12 13.15 11.44
N ARG A 182 -8.28 12.81 12.40
CA ARG A 182 -7.61 11.52 12.51
C ARG A 182 -8.53 10.55 13.26
N TYR A 183 -8.68 9.36 12.73
CA TYR A 183 -9.56 8.33 13.29
C TYR A 183 -8.78 7.13 13.83
N MET A 184 -7.64 6.84 13.25
CA MET A 184 -6.82 5.70 13.66
C MET A 184 -5.35 6.07 13.62
N THR A 185 -4.61 5.57 14.59
CA THR A 185 -3.15 5.53 14.58
C THR A 185 -2.73 4.18 15.14
N SER A 186 -1.89 3.48 14.42
CA SER A 186 -1.31 2.20 14.83
C SER A 186 0.19 2.25 14.65
N TRP A 187 0.92 1.61 15.56
CA TRP A 187 2.33 1.38 15.39
C TRP A 187 2.69 0.00 15.92
N ASN A 188 3.67 -0.61 15.33
CA ASN A 188 4.29 -1.80 15.88
C ASN A 188 5.81 -1.71 15.74
N ALA A 189 6.50 -2.42 16.61
CA ALA A 189 7.94 -2.58 16.54
C ALA A 189 8.28 -4.03 16.84
N GLN A 190 9.26 -4.55 16.15
CA GLN A 190 9.75 -5.91 16.28
C GLN A 190 11.26 -5.88 16.28
N ALA A 191 11.89 -6.65 17.16
CA ALA A 191 13.32 -6.92 17.14
C ALA A 191 13.54 -8.42 17.20
N CYS A 192 14.55 -8.91 16.51
CA CYS A 192 14.87 -10.32 16.48
C CYS A 192 16.38 -10.52 16.41
N LEU A 193 16.84 -11.58 17.06
CA LEU A 193 18.17 -12.13 16.91
C LEU A 193 18.03 -13.49 16.24
N GLU A 194 18.70 -13.67 15.11
CA GLU A 194 18.66 -14.88 14.31
C GLU A 194 19.99 -15.63 14.45
N TRP A 195 19.91 -16.92 14.62
CA TRP A 195 21.06 -17.80 14.65
C TRP A 195 21.03 -18.77 13.47
N PHE A 196 22.16 -18.86 12.74
CA PHE A 196 22.35 -19.75 11.61
C PHE A 196 23.37 -20.83 12.02
N PRO A 197 22.95 -21.94 12.65
CA PRO A 197 23.88 -22.98 13.13
C PRO A 197 24.72 -23.56 12.00
N PHE A 198 24.16 -23.65 10.80
CA PHE A 198 24.77 -24.17 9.58
C PHE A 198 24.95 -23.04 8.56
N ALA A 199 25.84 -22.09 8.87
CA ALA A 199 26.01 -20.89 8.05
C ALA A 199 26.40 -21.18 6.57
N GLU A 200 26.96 -22.35 6.33
CA GLU A 200 27.35 -22.80 4.98
C GLU A 200 26.19 -23.44 4.20
N GLU A 201 25.16 -23.90 4.89
CA GLU A 201 23.95 -24.51 4.29
C GLU A 201 22.86 -23.46 4.18
N LYS A 202 22.63 -22.99 2.96
CA LYS A 202 21.59 -22.00 2.69
C LYS A 202 20.20 -22.55 3.01
N GLY A 203 19.45 -21.87 3.84
CA GLY A 203 18.01 -22.08 4.04
C GLY A 203 17.56 -22.58 5.39
N PHE A 204 18.45 -22.85 6.35
CA PHE A 204 18.06 -23.23 7.70
C PHE A 204 18.27 -22.07 8.68
N LYS A 205 17.20 -21.59 9.29
CA LYS A 205 17.21 -20.54 10.32
C LYS A 205 16.52 -21.04 11.59
N VAL A 206 17.07 -20.65 12.74
CA VAL A 206 16.41 -20.79 14.05
C VAL A 206 16.11 -19.38 14.56
N PHE A 207 14.86 -19.15 14.88
CA PHE A 207 14.38 -17.86 15.40
C PHE A 207 14.21 -17.94 16.90
#